data_10f3989af2b0fef6d7a89d5421458b4b
#
_entry.id   10f3989af2b0fef6d7a89d5421458b4b
#
_cell.length_a   1.000
_cell.length_b   1.000
_cell.length_c   1.000
_cell.angle_alpha   90.00
_cell.angle_beta   90.00
_cell.angle_gamma   90.00
#
_symmetry.space_group_name_H-M   'P 1'
#
loop_
_entity.id
_entity.type
_entity.pdbx_description
1 polymer ?
#
loop_
_entity_poly.entity_id
_entity_poly.type
_entity_poly.pdbx_seq_one_letter_code
_entity_poly.pdbx_strand_id
1 'polypeptide(L)'
;MARMAGRPIRPGADLLLNDEEKPAYIRLHDIGRERRPRPLQEFLNDIGGLMLSADAPAVASFVAGKVLQRLLKTGKVHPEGGPLPGVPEGLNDAISHLARSGRKYEAIACLFKSLADRLLWRRGRTGPFASLNFGNTHSHAVLVGPGGMEERADLRVGVIYMDRYTRFPDHVQTQPRAFILLSPGEICLGDSQWFSAATGTVFANDAGQSFAIRCTAQPLLAVWCQVEPG
;
A
#
# COMPACT_ATOMS: atom_id res chain seq x y z
N MET A 1 77.23 -35.51 3.57
CA MET A 1 75.78 -35.71 3.15
C MET A 1 74.88 -35.57 4.35
N ALA A 2 74.31 -34.40 4.59
CA ALA A 2 73.41 -34.13 5.69
C ALA A 2 72.01 -33.88 5.11
N ARG A 3 71.04 -34.73 5.51
CA ARG A 3 69.64 -34.58 5.19
C ARG A 3 69.04 -33.55 6.11
N MET A 4 68.50 -32.47 5.55
CA MET A 4 67.63 -31.55 6.28
C MET A 4 66.21 -32.12 6.33
N ALA A 5 65.69 -32.34 7.56
CA ALA A 5 64.34 -32.74 7.83
C ALA A 5 63.43 -31.49 7.82
N GLY A 6 62.43 -31.50 6.95
CA GLY A 6 61.40 -30.46 6.92
C GLY A 6 60.48 -30.56 8.12
N ARG A 7 60.18 -29.43 8.75
CA ARG A 7 59.15 -29.31 9.79
C ARG A 7 57.76 -29.30 9.15
N PRO A 8 56.75 -29.97 9.72
CA PRO A 8 55.39 -29.90 9.25
C PRO A 8 54.76 -28.57 9.64
N ILE A 9 54.08 -27.95 8.64
CA ILE A 9 53.25 -26.76 8.80
C ILE A 9 51.97 -27.22 9.53
N ARG A 10 51.66 -26.62 10.67
CA ARG A 10 50.38 -26.78 11.35
C ARG A 10 49.30 -26.00 10.61
N PRO A 11 48.08 -26.57 10.35
CA PRO A 11 46.98 -25.81 9.77
C PRO A 11 46.38 -24.85 10.80
N GLY A 12 45.89 -23.75 10.28
CA GLY A 12 45.49 -22.50 10.86
C GLY A 12 44.63 -22.54 12.10
N ALA A 13 44.93 -21.59 12.96
CA ALA A 13 43.99 -21.13 13.99
C ALA A 13 42.86 -20.41 13.29
N ASP A 14 41.62 -20.87 13.54
CA ASP A 14 40.41 -20.14 13.22
C ASP A 14 40.44 -18.80 13.94
N LEU A 15 40.61 -17.74 13.16
CA LEU A 15 40.41 -16.37 13.61
C LEU A 15 38.88 -16.15 13.70
N LEU A 16 38.34 -16.46 14.88
CA LEU A 16 37.04 -15.95 15.30
C LEU A 16 37.16 -14.43 15.45
N LEU A 17 36.89 -13.69 14.40
CA LEU A 17 36.74 -12.25 14.47
C LEU A 17 35.49 -11.96 15.32
N ASN A 18 35.68 -11.36 16.47
CA ASN A 18 34.60 -10.84 17.31
C ASN A 18 33.77 -9.83 16.49
N ASP A 19 32.47 -9.83 16.69
CA ASP A 19 31.50 -8.93 16.01
C ASP A 19 31.82 -7.43 16.18
N GLU A 20 32.72 -7.08 17.09
CA GLU A 20 33.17 -5.70 17.36
C GLU A 20 34.24 -5.17 16.37
N GLU A 21 34.85 -6.02 15.58
CA GLU A 21 35.93 -5.64 14.64
C GLU A 21 35.50 -5.59 13.15
N LYS A 22 34.16 -5.45 12.88
CA LYS A 22 33.73 -5.20 11.50
C LYS A 22 34.32 -3.88 11.01
N PRO A 23 35.01 -3.87 9.84
CA PRO A 23 35.63 -2.67 9.32
C PRO A 23 34.66 -1.51 9.19
N ALA A 24 35.12 -0.30 9.52
CA ALA A 24 34.29 0.91 9.54
C ALA A 24 33.54 1.19 8.22
N TYR A 25 34.03 0.70 7.07
CA TYR A 25 33.35 0.87 5.78
C TYR A 25 32.03 0.08 5.67
N ILE A 26 31.86 -1.03 6.40
CA ILE A 26 30.60 -1.79 6.43
C ILE A 26 29.53 -1.00 7.19
N ARG A 27 29.94 -0.20 8.19
CA ARG A 27 29.01 0.69 8.93
C ARG A 27 28.56 1.90 8.10
N LEU A 28 29.41 2.39 7.18
CA LEU A 28 29.07 3.52 6.31
C LEU A 28 28.01 3.17 5.24
N HIS A 29 27.93 1.91 4.81
CA HIS A 29 26.90 1.46 3.87
C HIS A 29 25.52 1.21 4.55
N ASP A 30 25.51 1.03 5.87
CA ASP A 30 24.27 0.91 6.66
C ASP A 30 23.74 2.28 7.17
N ILE A 31 24.55 3.35 7.04
CA ILE A 31 24.15 4.71 7.40
C ILE A 31 23.29 5.27 6.25
N GLY A 32 21.95 5.16 6.38
CA GLY A 32 21.04 6.00 5.66
C GLY A 32 20.05 5.35 4.70
N ARG A 33 19.90 4.03 4.63
CA ARG A 33 18.69 3.47 4.03
C ARG A 33 17.59 3.47 5.08
N GLU A 34 16.75 4.49 5.02
CA GLU A 34 15.52 4.49 5.79
C GLU A 34 14.78 3.18 5.47
N ARG A 35 14.49 2.39 6.50
CA ARG A 35 13.73 1.15 6.35
C ARG A 35 12.26 1.49 6.50
N ARG A 36 11.47 1.02 5.56
CA ARG A 36 10.01 1.10 5.65
C ARG A 36 9.55 0.38 6.92
N PRO A 37 8.64 0.97 7.73
CA PRO A 37 8.05 0.30 8.89
C PRO A 37 7.49 -1.06 8.51
N ARG A 38 7.78 -2.07 9.33
CA ARG A 38 7.38 -3.46 9.03
C ARG A 38 5.88 -3.62 8.73
N PRO A 39 4.95 -3.02 9.49
CA PRO A 39 3.53 -3.12 9.17
C PRO A 39 3.18 -2.54 7.79
N LEU A 40 3.80 -1.43 7.40
CA LEU A 40 3.59 -0.84 6.06
C LEU A 40 4.13 -1.75 4.96
N GLN A 41 5.32 -2.32 5.15
CA GLN A 41 5.91 -3.23 4.17
C GLN A 41 5.07 -4.49 3.99
N GLU A 42 4.62 -5.11 5.07
CA GLU A 42 3.77 -6.31 5.04
C GLU A 42 2.42 -6.00 4.39
N PHE A 43 1.78 -4.88 4.75
CA PHE A 43 0.53 -4.46 4.12
C PHE A 43 0.67 -4.26 2.60
N LEU A 44 1.73 -3.58 2.16
CA LEU A 44 2.00 -3.36 0.74
C LEU A 44 2.28 -4.68 0.00
N ASN A 45 2.96 -5.63 0.63
CA ASN A 45 3.21 -6.95 0.06
C ASN A 45 1.90 -7.74 -0.12
N ASP A 46 1.05 -7.77 0.90
CA ASP A 46 -0.22 -8.51 0.88
C ASP A 46 -1.19 -7.92 -0.16
N ILE A 47 -1.35 -6.60 -0.18
CA ILE A 47 -2.16 -5.91 -1.20
C ILE A 47 -1.58 -6.14 -2.60
N GLY A 48 -0.27 -6.04 -2.75
CA GLY A 48 0.42 -6.29 -4.02
C GLY A 48 0.19 -7.72 -4.52
N GLY A 49 0.29 -8.71 -3.64
CA GLY A 49 0.00 -10.10 -3.95
C GLY A 49 -1.42 -10.32 -4.47
N LEU A 50 -2.41 -9.63 -3.88
CA LEU A 50 -3.79 -9.68 -4.37
C LEU A 50 -3.95 -9.01 -5.73
N MET A 51 -3.35 -7.83 -5.93
CA MET A 51 -3.42 -7.11 -7.21
C MET A 51 -2.69 -7.82 -8.37
N LEU A 52 -1.76 -8.72 -8.06
CA LEU A 52 -1.03 -9.54 -9.03
C LEU A 52 -1.56 -10.99 -9.09
N SER A 53 -2.68 -11.29 -8.46
CA SER A 53 -3.27 -12.63 -8.53
C SER A 53 -3.64 -13.01 -9.98
N ALA A 54 -3.71 -14.31 -10.25
CA ALA A 54 -4.05 -14.82 -11.58
C ALA A 54 -5.42 -14.34 -12.12
N ASP A 55 -6.34 -14.03 -11.19
CA ASP A 55 -7.69 -13.55 -11.52
C ASP A 55 -7.77 -12.03 -11.71
N ALA A 56 -6.67 -11.30 -11.45
CA ALA A 56 -6.67 -9.85 -11.60
C ALA A 56 -6.62 -9.44 -13.09
N PRO A 57 -7.38 -8.40 -13.50
CA PRO A 57 -7.34 -7.89 -14.87
C PRO A 57 -5.92 -7.47 -15.27
N ALA A 58 -5.52 -7.77 -16.52
CA ALA A 58 -4.16 -7.54 -17.01
C ALA A 58 -3.70 -6.08 -16.85
N VAL A 59 -4.58 -5.10 -17.10
CA VAL A 59 -4.26 -3.67 -16.93
C VAL A 59 -4.00 -3.34 -15.47
N ALA A 60 -4.83 -3.85 -14.55
CA ALA A 60 -4.64 -3.63 -13.10
C ALA A 60 -3.32 -4.25 -12.63
N SER A 61 -3.03 -5.51 -13.01
CA SER A 61 -1.78 -6.19 -12.69
C SER A 61 -0.56 -5.46 -13.28
N PHE A 62 -0.66 -4.91 -14.48
CA PHE A 62 0.42 -4.14 -15.08
C PHE A 62 0.73 -2.85 -14.31
N VAL A 63 -0.31 -2.08 -13.94
CA VAL A 63 -0.15 -0.86 -13.13
C VAL A 63 0.42 -1.20 -11.75
N ALA A 64 -0.17 -2.19 -11.07
CA ALA A 64 0.29 -2.64 -9.76
C ALA A 64 1.74 -3.16 -9.81
N GLY A 65 2.10 -3.96 -10.82
CA GLY A 65 3.45 -4.47 -11.00
C GLY A 65 4.50 -3.36 -11.15
N LYS A 66 4.18 -2.31 -11.93
CA LYS A 66 5.07 -1.13 -12.04
C LYS A 66 5.25 -0.40 -10.71
N VAL A 67 4.17 -0.26 -9.94
CA VAL A 67 4.24 0.38 -8.61
C VAL A 67 5.05 -0.49 -7.65
N LEU A 68 4.80 -1.80 -7.60
CA LEU A 68 5.53 -2.73 -6.73
C LEU A 68 7.02 -2.78 -7.06
N GLN A 69 7.38 -2.75 -8.36
CA GLN A 69 8.78 -2.66 -8.77
C GLN A 69 9.46 -1.39 -8.22
N ARG A 70 8.77 -0.25 -8.26
CA ARG A 70 9.30 1.01 -7.72
C ARG A 70 9.36 1.00 -6.19
N LEU A 71 8.46 0.28 -5.53
CA LEU A 71 8.45 0.09 -4.07
C LEU A 71 9.62 -0.74 -3.54
N LEU A 72 10.40 -1.43 -4.38
CA LEU A 72 11.66 -2.07 -3.99
C LEU A 72 12.67 -1.04 -3.46
N LYS A 73 12.57 0.22 -3.88
CA LYS A 73 13.34 1.33 -3.33
C LYS A 73 12.47 2.07 -2.32
N THR A 74 12.93 2.15 -1.08
CA THR A 74 12.28 2.95 -0.03
C THR A 74 12.58 4.43 -0.24
N GLY A 75 11.56 5.27 -0.09
CA GLY A 75 11.67 6.72 -0.05
C GLY A 75 12.00 7.24 1.34
N LYS A 76 11.80 8.55 1.56
CA LYS A 76 11.94 9.13 2.87
C LYS A 76 10.75 8.72 3.74
N VAL A 77 11.02 7.99 4.81
CA VAL A 77 10.00 7.55 5.76
C VAL A 77 9.81 8.63 6.83
N HIS A 78 8.57 9.01 7.11
CA HIS A 78 8.30 9.89 8.23
C HIS A 78 8.43 9.12 9.54
N PRO A 79 9.08 9.73 10.57
CA PRO A 79 9.24 9.08 11.87
C PRO A 79 7.89 8.63 12.45
N GLU A 80 7.93 7.58 13.23
CA GLU A 80 6.74 7.11 13.94
C GLU A 80 6.27 8.21 14.91
N GLY A 81 5.11 8.82 14.56
CA GLY A 81 4.41 9.79 15.40
C GLY A 81 3.23 9.15 16.11
N GLY A 82 2.62 9.88 17.04
CA GLY A 82 1.34 9.50 17.64
C GLY A 82 0.19 9.51 16.61
N PRO A 83 -1.05 9.17 17.05
CA PRO A 83 -2.22 9.19 16.20
C PRO A 83 -2.43 10.57 15.55
N LEU A 84 -2.71 10.58 14.26
CA LEU A 84 -3.04 11.79 13.51
C LEU A 84 -4.56 12.05 13.56
N PRO A 85 -4.98 13.32 13.55
CA PRO A 85 -6.40 13.63 13.56
C PRO A 85 -7.09 13.23 12.25
N GLY A 86 -8.41 13.05 12.29
CA GLY A 86 -9.25 12.86 11.12
C GLY A 86 -9.50 11.41 10.73
N VAL A 87 -9.16 10.44 11.57
CA VAL A 87 -9.57 9.04 11.36
C VAL A 87 -11.10 8.97 11.25
N PRO A 88 -11.67 8.38 10.17
CA PRO A 88 -13.12 8.27 10.01
C PRO A 88 -13.77 7.43 11.12
N GLU A 89 -14.87 7.90 11.70
CA GLU A 89 -15.56 7.19 12.80
C GLU A 89 -15.94 5.75 12.46
N GLY A 90 -16.46 5.51 11.26
CA GLY A 90 -16.87 4.16 10.80
C GLY A 90 -15.74 3.28 10.28
N LEU A 91 -14.49 3.74 10.29
CA LEU A 91 -13.37 2.97 9.72
C LEU A 91 -13.13 1.65 10.45
N ASN A 92 -13.28 1.63 11.77
CA ASN A 92 -13.12 0.41 12.57
C ASN A 92 -14.18 -0.66 12.22
N ASP A 93 -15.38 -0.26 11.85
CA ASP A 93 -16.42 -1.17 11.38
C ASP A 93 -16.02 -1.77 10.04
N ALA A 94 -15.53 -0.96 9.09
CA ALA A 94 -15.04 -1.44 7.80
C ALA A 94 -13.87 -2.41 7.96
N ILE A 95 -12.91 -2.13 8.83
CA ILE A 95 -11.78 -3.02 9.15
C ILE A 95 -12.28 -4.33 9.77
N SER A 96 -13.26 -4.27 10.68
CA SER A 96 -13.85 -5.45 11.31
C SER A 96 -14.61 -6.31 10.30
N HIS A 97 -15.28 -5.71 9.33
CA HIS A 97 -15.93 -6.42 8.22
C HIS A 97 -14.89 -7.11 7.32
N LEU A 98 -13.79 -6.41 6.99
CA LEU A 98 -12.69 -7.00 6.24
C LEU A 98 -12.12 -8.24 6.94
N ALA A 99 -11.85 -8.16 8.24
CA ALA A 99 -11.31 -9.28 9.02
C ALA A 99 -12.20 -10.53 8.95
N ARG A 100 -13.52 -10.37 8.87
CA ARG A 100 -14.49 -11.48 8.75
C ARG A 100 -14.62 -12.04 7.33
N SER A 101 -14.05 -11.39 6.32
CA SER A 101 -14.15 -11.82 4.91
C SER A 101 -13.26 -13.01 4.56
N GLY A 102 -12.48 -13.54 5.51
CA GLY A 102 -11.64 -14.71 5.36
C GLY A 102 -10.23 -14.51 5.89
N ARG A 103 -9.53 -15.60 6.13
CA ARG A 103 -8.22 -15.61 6.83
C ARG A 103 -7.16 -14.67 6.24
N LYS A 104 -7.07 -14.60 4.90
CA LYS A 104 -6.15 -13.68 4.23
C LYS A 104 -6.47 -12.21 4.50
N TYR A 105 -7.76 -11.89 4.62
CA TYR A 105 -8.23 -10.53 4.89
C TYR A 105 -8.12 -10.16 6.36
N GLU A 106 -8.16 -11.14 7.27
CA GLU A 106 -7.89 -10.93 8.70
C GLU A 106 -6.47 -10.37 8.93
N ALA A 107 -5.46 -10.94 8.27
CA ALA A 107 -4.08 -10.43 8.34
C ALA A 107 -3.99 -8.99 7.79
N ILE A 108 -4.57 -8.73 6.62
CA ILE A 108 -4.61 -7.40 6.01
C ILE A 108 -5.33 -6.38 6.92
N ALA A 109 -6.45 -6.76 7.52
CA ALA A 109 -7.20 -5.92 8.45
C ALA A 109 -6.38 -5.56 9.70
N CYS A 110 -5.65 -6.53 10.27
CA CYS A 110 -4.77 -6.32 11.41
C CYS A 110 -3.64 -5.34 11.08
N LEU A 111 -2.96 -5.53 9.94
CA LEU A 111 -1.92 -4.63 9.47
C LEU A 111 -2.47 -3.23 9.21
N PHE A 112 -3.59 -3.13 8.49
CA PHE A 112 -4.18 -1.83 8.19
C PHE A 112 -4.63 -1.09 9.44
N LYS A 113 -5.21 -1.77 10.43
CA LYS A 113 -5.57 -1.19 11.72
C LYS A 113 -4.37 -0.55 12.42
N SER A 114 -3.20 -1.18 12.37
CA SER A 114 -1.96 -0.63 12.97
C SER A 114 -1.43 0.61 12.24
N LEU A 115 -1.83 0.83 10.98
CA LEU A 115 -1.43 1.98 10.17
C LEU A 115 -2.45 3.12 10.22
N ALA A 116 -3.73 2.81 10.37
CA ALA A 116 -4.84 3.71 10.16
C ALA A 116 -4.78 5.00 10.99
N ASP A 117 -4.37 4.90 12.25
CA ASP A 117 -4.26 6.04 13.17
C ASP A 117 -3.05 6.95 12.85
N ARG A 118 -2.13 6.46 12.03
CA ARG A 118 -0.92 7.17 11.61
C ARG A 118 -1.04 7.79 10.22
N LEU A 119 -2.17 7.60 9.55
CA LEU A 119 -2.46 8.18 8.25
C LEU A 119 -3.09 9.56 8.39
N LEU A 120 -2.62 10.48 7.55
CA LEU A 120 -3.24 11.79 7.43
C LEU A 120 -4.50 11.68 6.57
N TRP A 121 -5.63 11.51 7.23
CA TRP A 121 -6.93 11.43 6.57
C TRP A 121 -7.41 12.81 6.12
N ARG A 122 -7.87 12.87 4.88
CA ARG A 122 -8.38 14.09 4.26
C ARG A 122 -9.77 13.85 3.68
N ARG A 123 -10.62 14.85 3.78
CA ARG A 123 -11.93 14.83 3.13
C ARG A 123 -11.78 15.11 1.63
N GLY A 124 -12.58 14.45 0.80
CA GLY A 124 -12.65 14.74 -0.62
C GLY A 124 -13.49 15.98 -0.91
N ARG A 125 -13.20 16.63 -2.04
CA ARG A 125 -14.09 17.66 -2.57
C ARG A 125 -15.26 17.00 -3.27
N THR A 126 -16.48 17.54 -3.09
CA THR A 126 -17.64 17.12 -3.85
C THR A 126 -17.47 17.46 -5.35
N GLY A 127 -18.26 16.83 -6.19
CA GLY A 127 -18.19 16.99 -7.64
C GLY A 127 -19.45 16.44 -8.33
N PRO A 128 -19.45 16.33 -9.65
CA PRO A 128 -20.58 15.84 -10.42
C PRO A 128 -21.09 14.48 -9.92
N PHE A 129 -22.39 14.36 -9.73
CA PHE A 129 -23.08 13.14 -9.30
C PHE A 129 -22.64 12.56 -7.94
N ALA A 130 -21.85 13.28 -7.16
CA ALA A 130 -21.59 12.88 -5.78
C ALA A 130 -22.89 12.83 -4.96
N SER A 131 -22.94 11.90 -3.98
CA SER A 131 -24.02 11.95 -3.00
C SER A 131 -23.93 13.23 -2.15
N LEU A 132 -25.08 13.73 -1.67
CA LEU A 132 -25.16 14.98 -0.90
C LEU A 132 -24.30 14.93 0.38
N ASN A 133 -24.15 13.75 0.97
CA ASN A 133 -23.37 13.52 2.18
C ASN A 133 -21.87 13.34 1.93
N PHE A 134 -21.40 13.28 0.66
CA PHE A 134 -20.03 12.92 0.28
C PHE A 134 -18.95 13.66 1.07
N GLY A 135 -19.09 14.96 1.22
CA GLY A 135 -18.11 15.79 1.95
C GLY A 135 -17.88 15.36 3.42
N ASN A 136 -18.88 14.69 4.04
CA ASN A 136 -18.80 14.21 5.42
C ASN A 136 -18.52 12.72 5.53
N THR A 137 -18.84 11.95 4.50
CA THR A 137 -18.81 10.47 4.53
C THR A 137 -17.62 9.88 3.74
N HIS A 138 -16.88 10.70 3.01
CA HIS A 138 -15.68 10.27 2.30
C HIS A 138 -14.41 10.76 2.98
N SER A 139 -13.43 9.90 3.09
CA SER A 139 -12.05 10.23 3.49
C SER A 139 -11.04 9.43 2.68
N HIS A 140 -9.88 10.00 2.47
CA HIS A 140 -8.77 9.32 1.81
C HIS A 140 -7.46 9.64 2.51
N ALA A 141 -6.51 8.73 2.40
CA ALA A 141 -5.15 8.90 2.93
C ALA A 141 -4.13 8.34 1.95
N VAL A 142 -2.91 8.83 2.03
CA VAL A 142 -1.76 8.34 1.24
C VAL A 142 -0.86 7.52 2.16
N LEU A 143 -0.59 6.28 1.76
CA LEU A 143 0.37 5.40 2.43
C LEU A 143 1.79 5.71 1.95
N VAL A 144 1.98 5.69 0.62
CA VAL A 144 3.25 6.00 -0.05
C VAL A 144 2.98 7.02 -1.14
N GLY A 145 3.74 8.08 -1.17
CA GLY A 145 3.55 9.20 -2.10
C GLY A 145 3.62 10.55 -1.39
N PRO A 146 3.33 11.66 -2.08
CA PRO A 146 3.39 12.98 -1.48
C PRO A 146 2.44 13.12 -0.28
N GLY A 147 3.02 13.45 0.88
CA GLY A 147 2.31 13.57 2.15
C GLY A 147 1.86 12.25 2.77
N GLY A 148 2.41 11.12 2.34
CA GLY A 148 2.18 9.78 2.89
C GLY A 148 3.13 9.45 4.05
N MET A 149 3.01 8.24 4.60
CA MET A 149 3.94 7.71 5.60
C MET A 149 5.36 7.55 5.02
N GLU A 150 5.45 7.27 3.74
CA GLU A 150 6.69 7.26 2.95
C GLU A 150 6.56 8.28 1.82
N GLU A 151 7.44 9.26 1.79
CA GLU A 151 7.46 10.31 0.77
C GLU A 151 8.07 9.77 -0.53
N ARG A 152 7.30 9.84 -1.62
CA ARG A 152 7.70 9.45 -2.97
C ARG A 152 7.09 10.39 -4.00
N ALA A 153 7.85 10.77 -5.02
CA ALA A 153 7.36 11.61 -6.11
C ALA A 153 6.94 10.80 -7.36
N ASP A 154 7.43 9.57 -7.49
CA ASP A 154 7.30 8.74 -8.69
C ASP A 154 6.15 7.73 -8.66
N LEU A 155 5.46 7.60 -7.54
CA LEU A 155 4.30 6.73 -7.35
C LEU A 155 3.38 7.22 -6.24
N ARG A 156 2.15 6.70 -6.22
CA ARG A 156 1.24 6.79 -5.06
C ARG A 156 0.59 5.46 -4.76
N VAL A 157 0.47 5.17 -3.48
CA VAL A 157 -0.42 4.16 -2.93
C VAL A 157 -1.31 4.83 -1.90
N GLY A 158 -2.60 4.74 -2.07
CA GLY A 158 -3.55 5.41 -1.20
C GLY A 158 -4.72 4.53 -0.82
N VAL A 159 -5.47 5.00 0.16
CA VAL A 159 -6.67 4.36 0.71
C VAL A 159 -7.84 5.31 0.55
N ILE A 160 -9.00 4.76 0.22
CA ILE A 160 -10.29 5.44 0.21
C ILE A 160 -11.19 4.74 1.24
N TYR A 161 -11.83 5.55 2.07
CA TYR A 161 -12.93 5.18 2.93
C TYR A 161 -14.18 5.97 2.54
N MET A 162 -15.32 5.30 2.44
CA MET A 162 -16.62 5.93 2.32
C MET A 162 -17.60 5.26 3.29
N ASP A 163 -18.32 6.06 4.03
CA ASP A 163 -19.39 5.55 4.87
C ASP A 163 -20.59 5.10 4.02
N ARG A 164 -21.54 4.42 4.63
CA ARG A 164 -22.74 3.86 3.99
C ARG A 164 -23.47 4.89 3.13
N TYR A 165 -24.08 4.43 2.05
CA TYR A 165 -24.89 5.24 1.13
C TYR A 165 -24.13 6.44 0.53
N THR A 166 -22.84 6.27 0.30
CA THR A 166 -21.98 7.29 -0.31
C THR A 166 -21.67 6.92 -1.75
N ARG A 167 -21.81 7.90 -2.66
CA ARG A 167 -21.33 7.83 -4.04
C ARG A 167 -20.20 8.83 -4.24
N PHE A 168 -19.07 8.32 -4.72
CA PHE A 168 -17.94 9.13 -5.15
C PHE A 168 -18.31 9.92 -6.42
N PRO A 169 -17.89 11.19 -6.56
CA PRO A 169 -18.18 11.97 -7.76
C PRO A 169 -17.57 11.31 -9.00
N ASP A 170 -18.23 11.47 -10.14
CA ASP A 170 -17.67 11.06 -11.41
C ASP A 170 -16.41 11.88 -11.68
N HIS A 171 -15.35 11.22 -12.04
CA HIS A 171 -14.08 11.86 -12.33
C HIS A 171 -13.29 11.11 -13.40
N VAL A 172 -12.41 11.85 -14.06
CA VAL A 172 -11.48 11.34 -15.07
C VAL A 172 -10.06 11.53 -14.54
N GLN A 173 -9.23 10.52 -14.71
CA GLN A 173 -7.83 10.57 -14.28
C GLN A 173 -6.90 10.68 -15.47
N THR A 174 -5.78 11.36 -15.28
CA THR A 174 -4.74 11.51 -16.29
C THR A 174 -3.80 10.32 -16.38
N GLN A 175 -3.72 9.53 -15.31
CA GLN A 175 -2.87 8.34 -15.22
C GLN A 175 -3.72 7.10 -14.90
N PRO A 176 -3.40 5.95 -15.49
CA PRO A 176 -4.09 4.70 -15.13
C PRO A 176 -3.85 4.36 -13.66
N ARG A 177 -4.91 3.89 -13.02
CA ARG A 177 -4.91 3.55 -11.60
C ARG A 177 -5.46 2.14 -11.39
N ALA A 178 -4.75 1.33 -10.60
CA ALA A 178 -5.25 0.04 -10.16
C ALA A 178 -5.89 0.19 -8.77
N PHE A 179 -6.95 -0.59 -8.56
CA PHE A 179 -7.71 -0.62 -7.32
C PHE A 179 -7.90 -2.06 -6.83
N ILE A 180 -8.00 -2.21 -5.54
CA ILE A 180 -8.55 -3.40 -4.89
C ILE A 180 -9.59 -2.98 -3.85
N LEU A 181 -10.76 -3.62 -3.88
CA LEU A 181 -11.78 -3.44 -2.86
C LEU A 181 -11.47 -4.30 -1.64
N LEU A 182 -11.47 -3.69 -0.48
CA LEU A 182 -11.37 -4.35 0.82
C LEU A 182 -12.74 -4.50 1.51
N SER A 183 -13.81 -4.05 0.84
CA SER A 183 -15.20 -4.26 1.20
C SER A 183 -16.05 -4.30 -0.06
N PRO A 184 -17.29 -4.83 -0.03
CA PRO A 184 -18.18 -4.80 -1.19
C PRO A 184 -18.52 -3.37 -1.61
N GLY A 185 -18.74 -3.18 -2.90
CA GLY A 185 -19.16 -1.90 -3.48
C GLY A 185 -19.70 -2.07 -4.87
N GLU A 186 -20.09 -0.97 -5.50
CA GLU A 186 -20.50 -0.95 -6.91
C GLU A 186 -19.63 0.04 -7.68
N ILE A 187 -19.28 -0.33 -8.88
CA ILE A 187 -18.31 0.37 -9.73
C ILE A 187 -18.97 0.68 -11.08
N CYS A 188 -18.64 1.84 -11.64
CA CYS A 188 -18.98 2.24 -13.00
C CYS A 188 -17.71 2.76 -13.68
N LEU A 189 -17.33 2.17 -14.81
CA LEU A 189 -16.15 2.54 -15.60
C LEU A 189 -16.57 2.99 -16.99
N GLY A 190 -16.20 4.21 -17.38
CA GLY A 190 -16.61 4.80 -18.64
C GLY A 190 -18.14 4.83 -18.77
N ASP A 191 -18.63 4.40 -19.92
CA ASP A 191 -20.06 4.32 -20.23
C ASP A 191 -20.69 2.99 -19.80
N SER A 192 -20.00 2.19 -18.97
CA SER A 192 -20.52 0.89 -18.52
C SER A 192 -21.72 1.05 -17.57
N GLN A 193 -22.48 -0.02 -17.42
CA GLN A 193 -23.46 -0.13 -16.35
C GLN A 193 -22.76 -0.30 -15.00
N TRP A 194 -23.45 0.08 -13.90
CA TRP A 194 -23.00 -0.23 -12.55
C TRP A 194 -22.94 -1.75 -12.35
N PHE A 195 -21.85 -2.24 -11.81
CA PHE A 195 -21.70 -3.65 -11.45
C PHE A 195 -21.26 -3.80 -9.99
N SER A 196 -21.78 -4.82 -9.34
CA SER A 196 -21.42 -5.16 -7.96
C SER A 196 -20.07 -5.84 -7.93
N ALA A 197 -19.25 -5.43 -6.97
CA ALA A 197 -17.91 -5.93 -6.74
C ALA A 197 -17.75 -6.37 -5.27
N ALA A 198 -17.25 -7.58 -5.08
CA ALA A 198 -17.01 -8.15 -3.75
C ALA A 198 -15.69 -7.71 -3.14
N THR A 199 -15.48 -8.00 -1.86
CA THR A 199 -14.16 -7.90 -1.22
C THR A 199 -13.13 -8.69 -2.01
N GLY A 200 -11.98 -8.08 -2.31
CA GLY A 200 -10.90 -8.66 -3.10
C GLY A 200 -11.02 -8.41 -4.61
N THR A 201 -12.10 -7.79 -5.10
CA THR A 201 -12.20 -7.42 -6.51
C THR A 201 -11.11 -6.42 -6.87
N VAL A 202 -10.31 -6.77 -7.88
CA VAL A 202 -9.27 -5.93 -8.48
C VAL A 202 -9.78 -5.38 -9.80
N PHE A 203 -9.56 -4.09 -10.05
CA PHE A 203 -9.90 -3.45 -11.32
C PHE A 203 -8.95 -2.30 -11.62
N ALA A 204 -8.96 -1.84 -12.86
CA ALA A 204 -8.23 -0.63 -13.25
C ALA A 204 -9.20 0.41 -13.81
N ASN A 205 -8.83 1.67 -13.62
CA ASN A 205 -9.40 2.79 -14.35
C ASN A 205 -8.31 3.35 -15.29
N ASP A 206 -8.56 3.32 -16.57
CA ASP A 206 -7.62 3.80 -17.58
C ASP A 206 -7.53 5.35 -17.60
N ALA A 207 -6.42 5.86 -18.12
CA ALA A 207 -6.27 7.30 -18.35
C ALA A 207 -7.36 7.80 -19.30
N GLY A 208 -8.00 8.90 -18.92
CA GLY A 208 -9.08 9.50 -19.69
C GLY A 208 -10.45 8.83 -19.56
N GLN A 209 -10.54 7.70 -18.86
CA GLN A 209 -11.81 7.02 -18.61
C GLN A 209 -12.53 7.62 -17.41
N SER A 210 -13.84 7.81 -17.54
CA SER A 210 -14.71 8.20 -16.42
C SER A 210 -14.80 7.04 -15.40
N PHE A 211 -14.82 7.39 -14.14
CA PHE A 211 -14.87 6.44 -13.02
C PHE A 211 -15.80 6.93 -11.94
N ALA A 212 -16.64 6.05 -11.44
CA ALA A 212 -17.43 6.27 -10.23
C ALA A 212 -17.49 5.00 -9.39
N ILE A 213 -17.58 5.17 -8.08
CA ILE A 213 -17.73 4.09 -7.10
C ILE A 213 -18.78 4.51 -6.07
N ARG A 214 -19.57 3.55 -5.59
CA ARG A 214 -20.53 3.78 -4.52
C ARG A 214 -20.63 2.59 -3.58
N CYS A 215 -21.07 2.86 -2.39
CA CYS A 215 -21.45 1.84 -1.42
C CYS A 215 -22.89 2.03 -0.97
N THR A 216 -23.51 0.97 -0.52
CA THR A 216 -24.89 0.94 -0.05
C THR A 216 -24.92 0.72 1.47
N ALA A 217 -25.43 -0.42 1.94
CA ALA A 217 -25.63 -0.72 3.35
C ALA A 217 -24.33 -0.96 4.16
N GLN A 218 -23.20 -1.13 3.49
CA GLN A 218 -21.90 -1.30 4.14
C GLN A 218 -20.92 -0.18 3.73
N PRO A 219 -20.01 0.25 4.63
CA PRO A 219 -18.99 1.21 4.26
C PRO A 219 -18.01 0.59 3.24
N LEU A 220 -17.45 1.43 2.39
CA LEU A 220 -16.45 1.02 1.42
C LEU A 220 -15.05 1.35 1.92
N LEU A 221 -14.18 0.35 1.82
CA LEU A 221 -12.74 0.47 1.99
C LEU A 221 -12.05 -0.04 0.72
N ALA A 222 -11.17 0.76 0.14
CA ALA A 222 -10.42 0.39 -1.06
C ALA A 222 -8.98 0.90 -0.99
N VAL A 223 -8.07 0.15 -1.59
CA VAL A 223 -6.69 0.60 -1.83
C VAL A 223 -6.52 0.85 -3.32
N TRP A 224 -5.79 1.88 -3.66
CA TRP A 224 -5.45 2.20 -5.04
C TRP A 224 -3.97 2.50 -5.19
N CYS A 225 -3.44 2.28 -6.38
CA CYS A 225 -2.07 2.65 -6.69
C CYS A 225 -1.93 3.16 -8.12
N GLN A 226 -0.97 4.04 -8.34
CA GLN A 226 -0.59 4.58 -9.64
C GLN A 226 0.88 4.94 -9.70
N VAL A 227 1.40 4.99 -10.91
CA VAL A 227 2.71 5.59 -11.21
C VAL A 227 2.50 7.08 -11.48
N GLU A 228 3.35 7.93 -10.91
CA GLU A 228 3.37 9.35 -11.23
C GLU A 228 4.27 9.62 -12.45
N PRO A 229 3.92 10.57 -13.31
CA PRO A 229 4.83 11.04 -14.34
C PRO A 229 6.07 11.65 -13.67
N GLY A 230 7.24 11.32 -14.20
CA GLY A 230 8.51 11.92 -13.78
C GLY A 230 8.65 13.34 -14.30
#